data_da9cab532b18eb4c43850341c4fe66b8
#
_entry.id   da9cab532b18eb4c43850341c4fe66b8
#
_cell.length_a   1.000
_cell.length_b   1.000
_cell.length_c   1.000
_cell.angle_alpha   90.00
_cell.angle_beta   90.00
_cell.angle_gamma   90.00
#
_symmetry.space_group_name_H-M   'P 1'
#
loop_
_entity.id
_entity.type
_entity.pdbx_description
1 polymer ?
#
loop_
_entity_poly.entity_id
_entity_poly.type
_entity_poly.pdbx_seq_one_letter_code
_entity_poly.pdbx_strand_id
1 'polypeptide(L)'
;MADAYEMPSSARRQPLRTERGSVFLEFAMVLPLFMALVLGIYTGGLAYTNEISLVEAVREGARYGASLPVGADPVTTWETGVRNRVVSASGGEVAFADVCVKFVLPTGGSDCGITDPPGASNEPAVHLVKVSATKQAKIEFFFYTSQPVLRGQIVARFERDTG
;
A
#
# COMPACT_ATOMS: atom_id res chain seq x y z
N MET A 1 58.82 -49.12 62.75
CA MET A 1 57.41 -48.85 62.56
C MET A 1 57.34 -47.45 62.05
N ALA A 2 57.14 -47.31 60.74
CA ALA A 2 56.98 -46.01 60.05
C ALA A 2 55.70 -46.09 59.33
N ASP A 3 54.67 -45.40 59.84
CA ASP A 3 53.37 -45.30 59.17
C ASP A 3 53.48 -44.32 58.00
N ALA A 4 53.26 -44.88 56.76
CA ALA A 4 53.17 -44.12 55.54
C ALA A 4 51.78 -43.50 55.48
N TYR A 5 51.70 -42.17 55.64
CA TYR A 5 50.47 -41.42 55.33
C TYR A 5 50.30 -41.35 53.83
N GLU A 6 49.31 -42.06 53.27
CA GLU A 6 48.81 -41.88 51.88
C GLU A 6 47.98 -40.58 51.82
N MET A 7 48.48 -39.64 51.06
CA MET A 7 47.70 -38.42 50.72
C MET A 7 46.58 -38.80 49.76
N PRO A 8 45.32 -38.38 50.03
CA PRO A 8 44.21 -38.61 49.07
C PRO A 8 44.44 -37.82 47.79
N SER A 9 44.33 -38.51 46.69
CA SER A 9 44.41 -38.00 45.31
C SER A 9 43.46 -36.82 45.13
N SER A 10 44.02 -35.71 44.66
CA SER A 10 43.28 -34.50 44.30
C SER A 10 42.16 -34.85 43.30
N ALA A 11 40.92 -34.74 43.74
CA ALA A 11 39.75 -34.84 42.89
C ALA A 11 39.84 -33.78 41.79
N ARG A 12 40.18 -34.21 40.59
CA ARG A 12 40.21 -33.40 39.37
C ARG A 12 38.78 -32.86 39.16
N ARG A 13 38.54 -31.61 39.53
CA ARG A 13 37.30 -30.90 39.24
C ARG A 13 37.14 -30.87 37.74
N GLN A 14 36.26 -31.68 37.20
CA GLN A 14 35.82 -31.58 35.82
C GLN A 14 35.15 -30.20 35.66
N PRO A 15 35.62 -29.36 34.72
CA PRO A 15 34.93 -28.14 34.42
C PRO A 15 33.53 -28.53 33.94
N LEU A 16 32.50 -28.09 34.66
CA LEU A 16 31.12 -28.18 34.20
C LEU A 16 31.05 -27.45 32.85
N ARG A 17 31.13 -28.21 31.78
CA ARG A 17 30.98 -27.74 30.41
C ARG A 17 29.59 -27.14 30.34
N THR A 18 29.51 -25.84 30.37
CA THR A 18 28.25 -25.07 30.33
C THR A 18 27.66 -25.20 28.91
N GLU A 19 26.94 -26.27 28.68
CA GLU A 19 26.16 -26.48 27.44
C GLU A 19 25.12 -25.37 27.22
N ARG A 20 24.76 -24.63 28.28
CA ARG A 20 23.91 -23.46 28.26
C ARG A 20 24.47 -22.33 27.38
N GLY A 21 25.76 -22.19 27.20
CA GLY A 21 26.38 -21.18 26.34
C GLY A 21 26.23 -21.50 24.85
N SER A 22 26.22 -22.79 24.47
CA SER A 22 26.06 -23.20 23.09
C SER A 22 24.66 -22.85 22.55
N VAL A 23 23.60 -23.11 23.31
CA VAL A 23 22.22 -22.82 22.94
C VAL A 23 22.00 -21.32 22.75
N PHE A 24 22.63 -20.46 23.59
CA PHE A 24 22.57 -19.03 23.43
C PHE A 24 23.23 -18.56 22.13
N LEU A 25 24.34 -19.16 21.76
CA LEU A 25 25.04 -18.82 20.52
C LEU A 25 24.20 -19.18 19.28
N GLU A 26 23.60 -20.38 19.29
CA GLU A 26 22.70 -20.83 18.22
C GLU A 26 21.49 -19.90 18.09
N PHE A 27 20.86 -19.55 19.21
CA PHE A 27 19.74 -18.63 19.22
C PHE A 27 20.14 -17.22 18.74
N ALA A 28 21.31 -16.73 19.11
CA ALA A 28 21.82 -15.43 18.69
C ALA A 28 22.07 -15.38 17.16
N MET A 29 22.40 -16.50 16.52
CA MET A 29 22.56 -16.56 15.07
C MET A 29 21.22 -16.65 14.33
N VAL A 30 20.22 -17.31 14.90
CA VAL A 30 18.89 -17.48 14.29
C VAL A 30 18.01 -16.25 14.49
N LEU A 31 18.15 -15.57 15.63
CA LEU A 31 17.31 -14.42 16.00
C LEU A 31 17.30 -13.30 14.95
N PRO A 32 18.43 -12.84 14.38
CA PRO A 32 18.42 -11.79 13.36
C PRO A 32 17.67 -12.20 12.10
N LEU A 33 17.82 -13.46 11.68
CA LEU A 33 17.12 -13.99 10.51
C LEU A 33 15.60 -14.05 10.76
N PHE A 34 15.21 -14.51 11.94
CA PHE A 34 13.80 -14.55 12.34
C PHE A 34 13.19 -13.15 12.42
N MET A 35 13.90 -12.19 13.02
CA MET A 35 13.46 -10.80 13.09
C MET A 35 13.33 -10.16 11.70
N ALA A 36 14.27 -10.43 10.79
CA ALA A 36 14.19 -9.95 9.41
C ALA A 36 12.95 -10.48 8.70
N LEU A 37 12.61 -11.75 8.91
CA LEU A 37 11.42 -12.37 8.34
C LEU A 37 10.13 -11.75 8.91
N VAL A 38 10.03 -11.60 10.22
CA VAL A 38 8.84 -10.98 10.88
C VAL A 38 8.64 -9.55 10.41
N LEU A 39 9.72 -8.74 10.38
CA LEU A 39 9.65 -7.37 9.88
C LEU A 39 9.30 -7.32 8.39
N GLY A 40 9.79 -8.25 7.57
CA GLY A 40 9.44 -8.36 6.16
C GLY A 40 7.95 -8.62 5.94
N ILE A 41 7.37 -9.54 6.69
CA ILE A 41 5.92 -9.83 6.64
C ILE A 41 5.12 -8.59 7.09
N TYR A 42 5.53 -7.96 8.18
CA TYR A 42 4.85 -6.77 8.70
C TYR A 42 4.85 -5.61 7.71
N THR A 43 6.02 -5.26 7.16
CA THR A 43 6.15 -4.16 6.20
C THR A 43 5.46 -4.47 4.88
N GLY A 44 5.54 -5.72 4.40
CA GLY A 44 4.82 -6.17 3.22
C GLY A 44 3.31 -6.11 3.39
N GLY A 45 2.80 -6.49 4.56
CA GLY A 45 1.38 -6.38 4.91
C GLY A 45 0.87 -4.93 4.89
N LEU A 46 1.64 -4.00 5.44
CA LEU A 46 1.28 -2.58 5.39
C LEU A 46 1.26 -2.03 3.96
N ALA A 47 2.23 -2.40 3.14
CA ALA A 47 2.26 -1.99 1.73
C ALA A 47 1.04 -2.49 0.97
N TYR A 48 0.65 -3.74 1.17
CA TYR A 48 -0.53 -4.35 0.56
C TYR A 48 -1.82 -3.68 1.01
N THR A 49 -1.98 -3.38 2.29
CA THR A 49 -3.14 -2.65 2.81
C THR A 49 -3.27 -1.26 2.17
N ASN A 50 -2.16 -0.56 2.00
CA ASN A 50 -2.13 0.74 1.33
C ASN A 50 -2.56 0.66 -0.14
N GLU A 51 -2.20 -0.41 -0.84
CA GLU A 51 -2.62 -0.63 -2.22
C GLU A 51 -4.12 -0.88 -2.32
N ILE A 52 -4.68 -1.73 -1.47
CA ILE A 52 -6.12 -2.01 -1.42
C ILE A 52 -6.89 -0.72 -1.12
N SER A 53 -6.49 0.03 -0.10
CA SER A 53 -7.12 1.31 0.27
C SER A 53 -7.13 2.30 -0.90
N LEU A 54 -6.03 2.40 -1.65
CA LEU A 54 -5.95 3.25 -2.84
C LEU A 54 -6.93 2.83 -3.92
N VAL A 55 -7.00 1.54 -4.23
CA VAL A 55 -7.92 1.00 -5.25
C VAL A 55 -9.38 1.22 -4.85
N GLU A 56 -9.71 1.01 -3.57
CA GLU A 56 -11.07 1.25 -3.06
C GLU A 56 -11.44 2.73 -3.12
N ALA A 57 -10.53 3.64 -2.76
CA ALA A 57 -10.76 5.07 -2.85
C ALA A 57 -11.01 5.53 -4.30
N VAL A 58 -10.22 5.02 -5.25
CA VAL A 58 -10.40 5.31 -6.69
C VAL A 58 -11.72 4.74 -7.21
N ARG A 59 -12.11 3.55 -6.75
CA ARG A 59 -13.40 2.92 -7.11
C ARG A 59 -14.58 3.74 -6.62
N GLU A 60 -14.52 4.20 -5.38
CA GLU A 60 -15.57 5.06 -4.81
C GLU A 60 -15.67 6.39 -5.54
N GLY A 61 -14.53 7.02 -5.87
CA GLY A 61 -14.50 8.24 -6.68
C GLY A 61 -15.09 8.05 -8.08
N ALA A 62 -14.75 6.94 -8.74
CA ALA A 62 -15.26 6.62 -10.06
C ALA A 62 -16.78 6.38 -10.04
N ARG A 63 -17.28 5.66 -9.04
CA ARG A 63 -18.72 5.45 -8.82
C ARG A 63 -19.45 6.77 -8.56
N TYR A 64 -18.89 7.61 -7.69
CA TYR A 64 -19.45 8.94 -7.42
C TYR A 64 -19.50 9.78 -8.67
N GLY A 65 -18.40 9.84 -9.44
CA GLY A 65 -18.36 10.58 -10.70
C GLY A 65 -19.33 10.08 -11.76
N ALA A 66 -19.57 8.76 -11.81
CA ALA A 66 -20.52 8.16 -12.74
C ALA A 66 -22.00 8.40 -12.38
N SER A 67 -22.29 8.64 -11.10
CA SER A 67 -23.65 8.86 -10.61
C SER A 67 -24.10 10.33 -10.61
N LEU A 68 -23.15 11.26 -10.74
CA LEU A 68 -23.49 12.69 -10.76
C LEU A 68 -24.04 13.11 -12.13
N PRO A 69 -25.13 13.87 -12.17
CA PRO A 69 -25.60 14.47 -13.42
C PRO A 69 -24.58 15.49 -13.91
N VAL A 70 -24.06 15.28 -15.10
CA VAL A 70 -23.21 16.25 -15.78
C VAL A 70 -24.09 17.14 -16.64
N GLY A 71 -24.39 18.34 -16.21
CA GLY A 71 -25.23 19.25 -17.02
C GLY A 71 -25.66 20.51 -16.29
N ALA A 72 -25.74 20.48 -14.97
CA ALA A 72 -26.16 21.64 -14.19
C ALA A 72 -24.99 22.49 -13.66
N ASP A 73 -23.81 21.87 -13.49
CA ASP A 73 -22.63 22.52 -12.93
C ASP A 73 -21.46 22.56 -13.93
N PRO A 74 -20.56 23.53 -13.83
CA PRO A 74 -19.34 23.53 -14.63
C PRO A 74 -18.53 22.25 -14.38
N VAL A 75 -17.96 21.69 -15.42
CA VAL A 75 -17.15 20.46 -15.39
C VAL A 75 -16.08 20.47 -14.29
N THR A 76 -15.55 21.66 -13.98
CA THR A 76 -14.59 21.88 -12.90
C THR A 76 -15.16 21.53 -11.53
N THR A 77 -16.43 21.78 -11.27
CA THR A 77 -17.11 21.45 -10.01
C THR A 77 -17.27 19.94 -9.87
N TRP A 78 -17.66 19.25 -10.95
CA TRP A 78 -17.76 17.79 -11.00
C TRP A 78 -16.39 17.13 -10.75
N GLU A 79 -15.35 17.57 -11.48
CA GLU A 79 -14.00 17.07 -11.30
C GLU A 79 -13.50 17.24 -9.85
N THR A 80 -13.69 18.43 -9.30
CA THR A 80 -13.34 18.74 -7.92
C THR A 80 -14.09 17.87 -6.92
N GLY A 81 -15.37 17.62 -7.16
CA GLY A 81 -16.20 16.72 -6.36
C GLY A 81 -15.68 15.30 -6.36
N VAL A 82 -15.34 14.76 -7.53
CA VAL A 82 -14.76 13.42 -7.67
C VAL A 82 -13.40 13.31 -6.98
N ARG A 83 -12.52 14.29 -7.18
CA ARG A 83 -11.21 14.33 -6.52
C ARG A 83 -11.34 14.36 -4.99
N ASN A 84 -12.22 15.23 -4.47
CA ASN A 84 -12.49 15.31 -3.04
C ASN A 84 -13.03 13.98 -2.49
N ARG A 85 -13.86 13.27 -3.27
CA ARG A 85 -14.36 11.97 -2.85
C ARG A 85 -13.25 10.93 -2.74
N VAL A 86 -12.32 10.89 -3.69
CA VAL A 86 -11.14 10.00 -3.63
C VAL A 86 -10.28 10.33 -2.42
N VAL A 87 -9.96 11.62 -2.20
CA VAL A 87 -9.16 12.06 -1.04
C VAL A 87 -9.82 11.67 0.27
N SER A 88 -11.14 11.91 0.39
CA SER A 88 -11.90 11.55 1.59
C SER A 88 -11.95 10.03 1.80
N ALA A 89 -12.18 9.25 0.75
CA ALA A 89 -12.25 7.79 0.81
C ALA A 89 -10.89 7.15 1.13
N SER A 90 -9.78 7.80 0.75
CA SER A 90 -8.43 7.36 1.12
C SER A 90 -8.02 7.75 2.56
N GLY A 91 -8.92 8.39 3.33
CA GLY A 91 -8.58 8.92 4.65
C GLY A 91 -7.60 10.10 4.61
N GLY A 92 -7.49 10.79 3.48
CA GLY A 92 -6.55 11.91 3.28
C GLY A 92 -5.11 11.47 2.92
N GLU A 93 -4.89 10.19 2.71
CA GLU A 93 -3.57 9.65 2.37
C GLU A 93 -3.14 9.94 0.92
N VAL A 94 -4.10 10.24 0.04
CA VAL A 94 -3.86 10.65 -1.35
C VAL A 94 -3.99 12.15 -1.44
N ALA A 95 -2.99 12.83 -1.99
CA ALA A 95 -3.08 14.27 -2.21
C ALA A 95 -4.03 14.58 -3.36
N PHE A 96 -4.75 15.71 -3.26
CA PHE A 96 -5.68 16.17 -4.29
C PHE A 96 -5.03 16.29 -5.68
N ALA A 97 -3.77 16.73 -5.72
CA ALA A 97 -3.00 16.86 -6.96
C ALA A 97 -2.65 15.53 -7.63
N ASP A 98 -2.61 14.45 -6.84
CA ASP A 98 -2.25 13.11 -7.32
C ASP A 98 -3.47 12.32 -7.85
N VAL A 99 -4.67 12.91 -7.78
CA VAL A 99 -5.90 12.34 -8.33
C VAL A 99 -6.15 12.92 -9.72
N CYS A 100 -6.22 12.05 -10.69
CA CYS A 100 -6.54 12.38 -12.07
C CYS A 100 -7.92 11.83 -12.43
N VAL A 101 -8.80 12.72 -12.89
CA VAL A 101 -10.16 12.38 -13.32
C VAL A 101 -10.32 12.81 -14.76
N LYS A 102 -10.89 11.95 -15.61
CA LYS A 102 -11.22 12.30 -16.98
C LYS A 102 -12.39 11.50 -17.53
N PHE A 103 -13.05 12.08 -18.51
CA PHE A 103 -13.92 11.35 -19.42
C PHE A 103 -13.09 10.69 -20.52
N VAL A 104 -13.35 9.43 -20.80
CA VAL A 104 -12.62 8.66 -21.79
C VAL A 104 -13.65 8.11 -22.78
N LEU A 105 -13.43 8.35 -24.05
CA LEU A 105 -14.08 7.59 -25.09
C LEU A 105 -13.52 6.15 -25.11
N PRO A 106 -14.26 5.15 -25.58
CA PRO A 106 -13.79 3.77 -25.65
C PRO A 106 -12.48 3.61 -26.43
N THR A 107 -12.14 4.56 -27.28
CA THR A 107 -10.94 4.56 -28.13
C THR A 107 -9.65 5.06 -27.47
N GLY A 108 -9.70 5.47 -26.21
CA GLY A 108 -8.50 5.78 -25.44
C GLY A 108 -8.10 7.27 -25.41
N GLY A 109 -7.38 7.62 -24.40
CA GLY A 109 -6.70 8.90 -24.18
C GLY A 109 -5.84 8.76 -22.90
N SER A 110 -4.60 9.24 -22.95
CA SER A 110 -3.63 9.01 -21.86
C SER A 110 -3.54 10.14 -20.85
N ASP A 111 -4.00 11.35 -21.16
CA ASP A 111 -3.68 12.54 -20.38
C ASP A 111 -4.73 12.88 -19.32
N CYS A 112 -4.29 13.42 -18.21
CA CYS A 112 -5.15 13.98 -17.19
C CYS A 112 -5.75 15.29 -17.71
N GLY A 113 -7.05 15.40 -17.63
CA GLY A 113 -7.80 16.55 -18.11
C GLY A 113 -9.10 16.12 -18.77
N ILE A 114 -10.07 16.99 -18.72
CA ILE A 114 -11.36 16.77 -19.35
C ILE A 114 -11.30 17.39 -20.72
N THR A 115 -11.27 16.56 -21.75
CA THR A 115 -11.23 17.05 -23.13
C THR A 115 -12.60 17.42 -23.67
N ASP A 116 -13.68 16.76 -23.20
CA ASP A 116 -15.04 17.13 -23.56
C ASP A 116 -16.04 16.73 -22.46
N PRO A 117 -16.95 17.65 -22.05
CA PRO A 117 -18.03 17.32 -21.15
C PRO A 117 -19.05 16.42 -21.89
N PRO A 118 -19.66 15.43 -21.23
CA PRO A 118 -20.75 14.67 -21.81
C PRO A 118 -21.93 15.59 -22.06
N GLY A 119 -22.27 15.79 -23.34
CA GLY A 119 -23.37 16.65 -23.77
C GLY A 119 -23.02 17.63 -24.91
N ALA A 120 -21.75 17.81 -25.22
CA ALA A 120 -21.31 18.72 -26.28
C ALA A 120 -21.44 18.12 -27.71
N SER A 121 -21.53 16.79 -27.84
CA SER A 121 -21.74 16.12 -29.11
C SER A 121 -23.01 15.27 -29.07
N ASN A 122 -23.83 15.38 -30.13
CA ASN A 122 -25.05 14.59 -30.31
C ASN A 122 -24.83 13.09 -30.58
N GLU A 123 -23.66 12.56 -30.26
CA GLU A 123 -23.37 11.14 -30.41
C GLU A 123 -23.77 10.35 -29.15
N PRO A 124 -24.39 9.17 -29.32
CA PRO A 124 -24.66 8.25 -28.22
C PRO A 124 -23.37 7.53 -27.77
N ALA A 125 -22.31 8.30 -27.57
CA ALA A 125 -21.05 7.73 -27.12
C ALA A 125 -21.17 7.29 -25.66
N VAL A 126 -20.84 6.05 -25.40
CA VAL A 126 -20.68 5.52 -24.04
C VAL A 126 -19.55 6.28 -23.38
N HIS A 127 -19.90 7.23 -22.56
CA HIS A 127 -18.91 7.98 -21.80
C HIS A 127 -18.41 7.14 -20.63
N LEU A 128 -17.10 7.02 -20.52
CA LEU A 128 -16.45 6.33 -19.44
C LEU A 128 -15.76 7.35 -18.53
N VAL A 129 -15.96 7.22 -17.25
CA VAL A 129 -15.24 7.98 -16.23
C VAL A 129 -14.02 7.20 -15.81
N LYS A 130 -12.86 7.72 -16.12
CA LYS A 130 -11.58 7.15 -15.67
C LYS A 130 -11.07 7.96 -14.50
N VAL A 131 -10.91 7.30 -13.37
CA VAL A 131 -10.26 7.87 -12.19
C VAL A 131 -8.97 7.12 -11.94
N SER A 132 -7.89 7.85 -11.80
CA SER A 132 -6.60 7.30 -11.40
C SER A 132 -6.01 8.13 -10.27
N ALA A 133 -5.36 7.47 -9.35
CA ALA A 133 -4.64 8.14 -8.28
C ALA A 133 -3.28 7.47 -8.08
N THR A 134 -2.32 8.29 -7.66
CA THR A 134 -0.98 7.82 -7.30
C THR A 134 -0.71 8.15 -5.84
N LYS A 135 -0.01 7.24 -5.16
CA LYS A 135 0.41 7.41 -3.77
C LYS A 135 1.83 6.90 -3.60
N GLN A 136 2.67 7.64 -2.93
CA GLN A 136 3.97 7.14 -2.49
C GLN A 136 3.81 6.34 -1.22
N ALA A 137 4.13 5.05 -1.25
CA ALA A 137 4.20 4.24 -0.05
C ALA A 137 5.62 4.30 0.50
N LYS A 138 5.74 4.58 1.81
CA LYS A 138 7.03 4.57 2.48
C LYS A 138 7.23 3.20 3.11
N ILE A 139 8.21 2.44 2.61
CA ILE A 139 8.62 1.16 3.16
C ILE A 139 9.97 1.36 3.84
N GLU A 140 9.98 1.28 5.14
CA GLU A 140 11.21 1.34 5.94
C GLU A 140 11.57 -0.06 6.41
N PHE A 141 12.72 -0.54 5.99
CA PHE A 141 13.26 -1.82 6.42
C PHE A 141 14.67 -1.59 6.96
N PHE A 142 14.89 -1.85 8.18
CA PHE A 142 16.07 -1.73 9.04
C PHE A 142 17.25 -0.88 8.50
N PHE A 143 17.75 -1.14 7.29
CA PHE A 143 18.82 -0.38 6.61
C PHE A 143 18.41 0.12 5.21
N TYR A 144 17.17 -0.11 4.83
CA TYR A 144 16.69 0.19 3.48
C TYR A 144 15.36 0.91 3.54
N THR A 145 15.32 2.09 2.91
CA THR A 145 14.07 2.83 2.72
C THR A 145 13.74 2.82 1.24
N SER A 146 12.55 2.35 0.89
CA SER A 146 12.03 2.40 -0.48
C SER A 146 10.74 3.19 -0.48
N GLN A 147 10.52 3.95 -1.55
CA GLN A 147 9.30 4.72 -1.75
C GLN A 147 8.65 4.32 -3.08
N PRO A 148 8.06 3.11 -3.17
CA PRO A 148 7.37 2.71 -4.37
C PRO A 148 6.15 3.59 -4.60
N VAL A 149 5.90 3.93 -5.87
CA VAL A 149 4.72 4.65 -6.29
C VAL A 149 3.61 3.63 -6.55
N LEU A 150 2.59 3.64 -5.72
CA LEU A 150 1.37 2.87 -5.91
C LEU A 150 0.47 3.62 -6.89
N ARG A 151 -0.18 2.89 -7.79
CA ARG A 151 -1.11 3.45 -8.79
C ARG A 151 -2.42 2.68 -8.75
N GLY A 152 -3.49 3.39 -8.46
CA GLY A 152 -4.85 2.90 -8.61
C GLY A 152 -5.49 3.50 -9.85
N GLN A 153 -6.19 2.70 -10.64
CA GLN A 153 -6.93 3.16 -11.82
C GLN A 153 -8.20 2.35 -11.96
N ILE A 154 -9.31 3.05 -12.13
CA ILE A 154 -10.62 2.45 -12.36
C ILE A 154 -11.32 3.21 -13.49
N VAL A 155 -12.07 2.49 -14.28
CA VAL A 155 -12.94 3.02 -15.32
C VAL A 155 -14.36 2.61 -14.96
N ALA A 156 -15.25 3.59 -14.80
CA ALA A 156 -16.67 3.38 -14.57
C ALA A 156 -17.46 3.87 -15.79
N ARG A 157 -18.54 3.16 -16.14
CA ARG A 157 -19.47 3.61 -17.17
C ARG A 157 -20.33 4.72 -16.60
N PHE A 158 -20.41 5.82 -17.30
CA PHE A 158 -21.34 6.90 -16.98
C PHE A 158 -22.75 6.46 -17.37
N GLU A 159 -23.63 6.33 -16.42
CA GLU A 159 -25.04 6.08 -16.67
C GLU A 159 -25.73 7.41 -16.84
N ARG A 160 -25.98 7.77 -18.10
CA ARG A 160 -26.80 8.93 -18.39
C ARG A 160 -28.24 8.56 -18.07
N ASP A 161 -28.83 9.25 -17.13
CA ASP A 161 -30.28 9.21 -16.94
C ASP A 161 -30.92 9.87 -18.16
N THR A 162 -31.46 9.06 -19.03
CA THR A 162 -32.27 9.52 -20.15
C THR A 162 -33.72 9.72 -19.67
N GLY A 163 -33.86 10.73 -18.76
CA GLY A 163 -35.17 11.22 -18.37
C GLY A 163 -35.76 12.16 -19.43
#